data_2806e60c41bf0750da6987ec9ed7b858
#
_entry.id   2806e60c41bf0750da6987ec9ed7b858
#
_cell.length_a   1.000
_cell.length_b   1.000
_cell.length_c   1.000
_cell.angle_alpha   90.00
_cell.angle_beta   90.00
_cell.angle_gamma   90.00
#
_symmetry.space_group_name_H-M   'P 1'
#
loop_
_entity.id
_entity.type
_entity.pdbx_description
1 polymer ?
#
loop_
_entity_poly.entity_id
_entity_poly.type
_entity_poly.pdbx_seq_one_letter_code
_entity_poly.pdbx_strand_id
1 'polypeptide(L)'
;MSNDWIYYSAGGYSSVYDFFGEYYLPCLSYPSNPIISDNPFDDNAVRSALIAWQKLLVKIKELTLGIIPQKLKDFLILAAKNDSEALRLRSHTLHNLIGGRLTVLPPDTRHVDYEVIPVIVADGCSFNCGFCRVKTGQDFAPRTQRNIIGQIKALKDFYKQDLCNYNALFLGQHDALYAGQELLEFAARNAYEIFEFERSNLRGAWLFLFGSVDSLLKTGDSLFKSLNSLPFFTYINIGLESADPATLAVLKKPIAVETVIEAFTKMLDINRRYEKIEVTANFVFGGDLPQGHLFSLCELTRNRLSHFYNKGAIYLSPLIDGKNRKRETKREILRKFNEVKTLSRLPTFIYLIQRL
;
A
#
# COMPACT_ATOMS: atom_id res chain seq x y z
N MET A 1 29.64 -6.38 -8.22
CA MET A 1 28.54 -6.41 -9.19
C MET A 1 27.29 -6.76 -8.38
N SER A 2 26.34 -5.86 -8.29
CA SER A 2 25.06 -6.18 -7.67
C SER A 2 24.29 -7.12 -8.59
N ASN A 3 23.69 -8.16 -8.03
CA ASN A 3 22.79 -9.06 -8.76
C ASN A 3 21.35 -8.54 -8.67
N ASP A 4 21.17 -7.23 -8.86
CA ASP A 4 19.87 -6.60 -8.73
C ASP A 4 18.96 -7.00 -9.89
N TRP A 5 17.74 -7.30 -9.57
CA TRP A 5 16.69 -7.65 -10.51
C TRP A 5 15.61 -6.58 -10.47
N ILE A 6 15.09 -6.19 -11.61
CA ILE A 6 14.00 -5.22 -11.69
C ILE A 6 12.74 -5.96 -12.07
N TYR A 7 11.76 -5.88 -11.20
CA TYR A 7 10.41 -6.34 -11.46
C TYR A 7 9.50 -5.16 -11.80
N TYR A 8 8.66 -5.32 -12.80
CA TYR A 8 7.71 -4.31 -13.24
C TYR A 8 6.32 -4.91 -13.40
N SER A 9 5.34 -4.42 -12.65
CA SER A 9 3.96 -4.88 -12.70
C SER A 9 3.12 -4.12 -13.71
N ALA A 10 1.95 -4.70 -14.07
CA ALA A 10 0.96 -4.07 -14.93
C ALA A 10 0.40 -2.74 -14.39
N GLY A 11 0.47 -2.52 -13.08
CA GLY A 11 0.05 -1.27 -12.43
C GLY A 11 1.08 -0.14 -12.46
N GLY A 12 2.24 -0.35 -13.08
CA GLY A 12 3.35 0.60 -13.06
C GLY A 12 4.14 0.56 -11.75
N TYR A 13 3.97 -0.48 -10.98
CA TYR A 13 4.76 -0.81 -9.81
C TYR A 13 6.09 -1.42 -10.25
N SER A 14 7.16 -1.10 -9.54
CA SER A 14 8.47 -1.73 -9.75
C SER A 14 9.18 -1.94 -8.43
N SER A 15 9.87 -3.07 -8.32
CA SER A 15 10.77 -3.36 -7.23
C SER A 15 12.13 -3.81 -7.74
N VAL A 16 13.13 -3.66 -6.89
CA VAL A 16 14.48 -4.17 -7.12
C VAL A 16 14.74 -5.25 -6.10
N TYR A 17 15.22 -6.38 -6.56
CA TYR A 17 15.69 -7.48 -5.74
C TYR A 17 17.21 -7.52 -5.75
N ASP A 18 17.82 -7.69 -4.60
CA ASP A 18 19.24 -7.96 -4.48
C ASP A 18 19.50 -9.19 -3.59
N PHE A 19 20.77 -9.45 -3.30
CA PHE A 19 21.17 -10.57 -2.43
C PHE A 19 20.68 -10.44 -0.98
N PHE A 20 20.39 -9.22 -0.52
CA PHE A 20 19.96 -8.94 0.84
C PHE A 20 18.44 -8.89 1.00
N GLY A 21 17.71 -8.88 -0.08
CA GLY A 21 16.26 -8.85 -0.09
C GLY A 21 15.66 -7.99 -1.19
N GLU A 22 14.39 -7.66 -1.03
CA GLU A 22 13.65 -6.83 -1.94
C GLU A 22 13.67 -5.37 -1.49
N TYR A 23 13.96 -4.49 -2.43
CA TYR A 23 13.81 -3.04 -2.28
C TYR A 23 12.71 -2.55 -3.20
N TYR A 24 11.64 -2.05 -2.63
CA TYR A 24 10.57 -1.48 -3.42
C TYR A 24 11.01 -0.17 -4.04
N LEU A 25 10.93 -0.08 -5.36
CA LEU A 25 11.05 1.18 -6.04
C LEU A 25 9.76 1.96 -5.81
N PRO A 26 9.84 3.02 -5.01
CA PRO A 26 8.66 3.81 -4.73
C PRO A 26 8.13 4.46 -6.00
N CYS A 27 6.85 4.82 -6.00
CA CYS A 27 6.27 5.60 -7.09
C CYS A 27 7.03 6.92 -7.27
N LEU A 28 7.90 6.99 -8.27
CA LEU A 28 8.85 8.08 -8.47
C LEU A 28 8.19 9.42 -8.77
N SER A 29 6.95 9.40 -9.22
CA SER A 29 6.15 10.62 -9.40
C SER A 29 5.65 11.22 -8.08
N TYR A 30 5.81 10.52 -6.95
CA TYR A 30 5.42 11.05 -5.64
C TYR A 30 6.59 11.80 -4.99
N PRO A 31 6.41 13.05 -4.56
CA PRO A 31 7.53 13.93 -4.17
C PRO A 31 8.40 13.45 -3.01
N SER A 32 7.86 12.61 -2.12
CA SER A 32 8.60 12.06 -0.98
C SER A 32 9.46 10.84 -1.32
N ASN A 33 9.16 10.15 -2.38
CA ASN A 33 9.76 8.84 -2.67
C ASN A 33 11.24 8.89 -3.07
N PRO A 34 11.76 9.92 -3.78
CA PRO A 34 13.19 10.02 -4.11
C PRO A 34 14.14 10.13 -2.90
N ILE A 35 13.61 10.17 -1.68
CA ILE A 35 14.44 10.20 -0.47
C ILE A 35 15.29 8.94 -0.31
N ILE A 36 14.78 7.77 -0.71
CA ILE A 36 15.48 6.49 -0.50
C ILE A 36 16.34 6.11 -1.69
N SER A 37 15.87 6.34 -2.92
CA SER A 37 16.61 5.98 -4.11
C SER A 37 16.55 7.09 -5.16
N ASP A 38 17.61 7.24 -5.91
CA ASP A 38 17.56 7.97 -7.15
C ASP A 38 16.69 7.19 -8.17
N ASN A 39 16.24 7.87 -9.24
CA ASN A 39 15.47 7.18 -10.25
C ASN A 39 16.34 6.11 -10.94
N PRO A 40 16.07 4.80 -10.76
CA PRO A 40 16.90 3.76 -11.34
C PRO A 40 16.89 3.79 -12.88
N PHE A 41 15.84 4.35 -13.49
CA PHE A 41 15.77 4.51 -14.96
C PHE A 41 16.68 5.61 -15.49
N ASP A 42 17.32 6.40 -14.61
CA ASP A 42 18.40 7.34 -14.99
C ASP A 42 19.75 6.63 -15.08
N ASP A 43 19.89 5.43 -14.52
CA ASP A 43 21.08 4.60 -14.66
C ASP A 43 21.20 4.03 -16.07
N ASN A 44 22.38 4.19 -16.67
CA ASN A 44 22.66 3.69 -18.02
C ASN A 44 22.62 2.15 -18.13
N ALA A 45 22.99 1.43 -17.06
CA ALA A 45 22.93 -0.02 -17.04
C ALA A 45 21.47 -0.50 -17.06
N VAL A 46 20.59 0.12 -16.29
CA VAL A 46 19.14 -0.14 -16.29
C VAL A 46 18.52 0.15 -17.65
N ARG A 47 18.83 1.30 -18.24
CA ARG A 47 18.36 1.65 -19.61
C ARG A 47 18.82 0.63 -20.64
N SER A 48 20.09 0.23 -20.57
CA SER A 48 20.65 -0.80 -21.45
C SER A 48 19.98 -2.14 -21.29
N ALA A 49 19.67 -2.55 -20.06
CA ALA A 49 18.93 -3.78 -19.75
C ALA A 49 17.51 -3.75 -20.35
N LEU A 50 16.79 -2.64 -20.21
CA LEU A 50 15.47 -2.49 -20.81
C LEU A 50 15.50 -2.56 -22.34
N ILE A 51 16.49 -1.93 -22.97
CA ILE A 51 16.70 -2.01 -24.44
C ILE A 51 17.02 -3.45 -24.85
N ALA A 52 17.87 -4.14 -24.07
CA ALA A 52 18.22 -5.53 -24.33
C ALA A 52 17.00 -6.45 -24.20
N TRP A 53 16.13 -6.20 -23.22
CA TRP A 53 14.87 -6.92 -23.07
C TRP A 53 13.94 -6.73 -24.27
N GLN A 54 13.77 -5.53 -24.76
CA GLN A 54 12.95 -5.27 -25.95
C GLN A 54 13.52 -6.00 -27.19
N LYS A 55 14.85 -6.00 -27.38
CA LYS A 55 15.50 -6.76 -28.44
C LYS A 55 15.30 -8.27 -28.29
N LEU A 56 15.32 -8.77 -27.05
CA LEU A 56 15.05 -10.18 -26.75
C LEU A 56 13.61 -10.55 -27.11
N LEU A 57 12.62 -9.72 -26.80
CA LEU A 57 11.23 -9.96 -27.18
C LEU A 57 11.06 -10.08 -28.72
N VAL A 58 11.77 -9.27 -29.50
CA VAL A 58 11.77 -9.40 -30.97
C VAL A 58 12.30 -10.78 -31.38
N LYS A 59 13.45 -11.20 -30.82
CA LYS A 59 14.03 -12.51 -31.11
C LYS A 59 13.12 -13.66 -30.69
N ILE A 60 12.43 -13.54 -29.55
CA ILE A 60 11.44 -14.51 -29.11
C ILE A 60 10.31 -14.63 -30.13
N LYS A 61 9.77 -13.51 -30.64
CA LYS A 61 8.75 -13.51 -31.68
C LYS A 61 9.25 -14.22 -32.96
N GLU A 62 10.48 -13.96 -33.38
CA GLU A 62 11.09 -14.64 -34.52
C GLU A 62 11.24 -16.15 -34.29
N LEU A 63 11.70 -16.58 -33.11
CA LEU A 63 11.82 -18.00 -32.73
C LEU A 63 10.48 -18.75 -32.79
N THR A 64 9.36 -18.09 -32.46
CA THR A 64 8.05 -18.71 -32.54
C THR A 64 7.58 -19.02 -33.98
N LEU A 65 8.22 -18.47 -35.00
CA LEU A 65 7.96 -18.75 -36.39
C LEU A 65 8.70 -20.02 -36.86
N GLY A 66 9.72 -20.49 -36.11
CA GLY A 66 10.52 -21.67 -36.41
C GLY A 66 9.87 -22.97 -35.97
N ILE A 67 10.56 -24.07 -36.26
CA ILE A 67 10.20 -25.45 -35.84
C ILE A 67 10.75 -25.66 -34.44
N ILE A 68 9.91 -25.50 -33.43
CA ILE A 68 10.23 -25.73 -32.01
C ILE A 68 9.11 -26.56 -31.35
N PRO A 69 9.39 -27.24 -30.21
CA PRO A 69 8.36 -28.00 -29.49
C PRO A 69 7.15 -27.13 -29.14
N GLN A 70 5.92 -27.66 -29.33
CA GLN A 70 4.68 -26.89 -29.19
C GLN A 70 4.57 -26.23 -27.84
N LYS A 71 4.87 -26.91 -26.73
CA LYS A 71 4.80 -26.33 -25.37
C LYS A 71 5.74 -25.13 -25.21
N LEU A 72 6.94 -25.21 -25.79
CA LEU A 72 7.88 -24.08 -25.76
C LEU A 72 7.37 -22.93 -26.62
N LYS A 73 6.79 -23.23 -27.78
CA LYS A 73 6.19 -22.24 -28.67
C LYS A 73 5.06 -21.48 -27.96
N ASP A 74 4.16 -22.20 -27.30
CA ASP A 74 3.04 -21.59 -26.57
C ASP A 74 3.55 -20.67 -25.44
N PHE A 75 4.55 -21.13 -24.67
CA PHE A 75 5.18 -20.32 -23.63
C PHE A 75 5.83 -19.04 -24.19
N LEU A 76 6.62 -19.17 -25.27
CA LEU A 76 7.28 -18.02 -25.89
C LEU A 76 6.29 -17.02 -26.49
N ILE A 77 5.17 -17.49 -27.04
CA ILE A 77 4.08 -16.63 -27.52
C ILE A 77 3.48 -15.83 -26.37
N LEU A 78 3.25 -16.47 -25.21
CA LEU A 78 2.74 -15.77 -24.03
C LEU A 78 3.75 -14.73 -23.50
N ALA A 79 5.03 -15.10 -23.40
CA ALA A 79 6.08 -14.19 -22.98
C ALA A 79 6.22 -12.98 -23.91
N ALA A 80 6.15 -13.20 -25.23
CA ALA A 80 6.26 -12.14 -26.23
C ALA A 80 5.08 -11.16 -26.29
N LYS A 81 3.93 -11.53 -25.69
CA LYS A 81 2.77 -10.64 -25.57
C LYS A 81 2.92 -9.56 -24.49
N ASN A 82 3.84 -9.73 -23.55
CA ASN A 82 4.04 -8.81 -22.43
C ASN A 82 5.08 -7.73 -22.78
N ASP A 83 4.86 -7.01 -23.87
CA ASP A 83 5.63 -5.80 -24.18
C ASP A 83 5.08 -4.59 -23.38
N SER A 84 5.82 -3.49 -23.43
CA SER A 84 5.49 -2.29 -22.65
C SER A 84 4.11 -1.71 -22.99
N GLU A 85 3.65 -1.83 -24.22
CA GLU A 85 2.32 -1.35 -24.62
C GLU A 85 1.22 -2.26 -24.08
N ALA A 86 1.42 -3.58 -24.12
CA ALA A 86 0.48 -4.53 -23.54
C ALA A 86 0.36 -4.34 -22.01
N LEU A 87 1.48 -4.10 -21.31
CA LEU A 87 1.49 -3.82 -19.87
C LEU A 87 0.76 -2.50 -19.57
N ARG A 88 0.98 -1.45 -20.37
CA ARG A 88 0.28 -0.18 -20.25
C ARG A 88 -1.23 -0.33 -20.43
N LEU A 89 -1.64 -1.06 -21.46
CA LEU A 89 -3.06 -1.35 -21.72
C LEU A 89 -3.69 -2.17 -20.59
N ARG A 90 -2.96 -3.15 -20.06
CA ARG A 90 -3.41 -3.95 -18.92
C ARG A 90 -3.63 -3.08 -17.68
N SER A 91 -2.72 -2.13 -17.39
CA SER A 91 -2.88 -1.16 -16.30
C SER A 91 -4.13 -0.29 -16.48
N HIS A 92 -4.37 0.24 -17.69
CA HIS A 92 -5.58 1.01 -17.97
C HIS A 92 -6.84 0.18 -17.80
N THR A 93 -6.83 -1.07 -18.25
CA THR A 93 -7.97 -1.98 -18.09
C THR A 93 -8.28 -2.21 -16.62
N LEU A 94 -7.27 -2.49 -15.80
CA LEU A 94 -7.43 -2.66 -14.35
C LEU A 94 -8.10 -1.44 -13.70
N HIS A 95 -7.58 -0.22 -14.00
CA HIS A 95 -8.14 1.01 -13.45
C HIS A 95 -9.59 1.26 -13.89
N ASN A 96 -9.93 0.90 -15.12
CA ASN A 96 -11.33 0.99 -15.60
C ASN A 96 -12.26 0.02 -14.88
N LEU A 97 -11.81 -1.22 -14.64
CA LEU A 97 -12.59 -2.24 -13.93
C LEU A 97 -12.94 -1.83 -12.50
N ILE A 98 -12.00 -1.21 -11.79
CA ILE A 98 -12.21 -0.73 -10.42
C ILE A 98 -12.85 0.67 -10.35
N GLY A 99 -13.05 1.33 -11.49
CA GLY A 99 -13.72 2.62 -11.59
C GLY A 99 -12.84 3.82 -11.27
N GLY A 100 -11.52 3.70 -11.42
CA GLY A 100 -10.58 4.80 -11.23
C GLY A 100 -9.15 4.35 -10.96
N ARG A 101 -8.22 5.30 -11.04
CA ARG A 101 -6.81 5.03 -10.75
C ARG A 101 -6.59 4.91 -9.25
N LEU A 102 -5.99 3.83 -8.82
CA LEU A 102 -5.53 3.68 -7.45
C LEU A 102 -4.25 4.48 -7.25
N THR A 103 -4.29 5.46 -6.35
CA THR A 103 -3.20 6.43 -6.19
C THR A 103 -2.28 6.14 -5.01
N VAL A 104 -2.72 5.29 -4.09
CA VAL A 104 -1.96 4.90 -2.90
C VAL A 104 -2.41 3.52 -2.41
N LEU A 105 -1.43 2.72 -2.00
CA LEU A 105 -1.65 1.45 -1.29
C LEU A 105 -1.29 1.61 0.19
N PRO A 106 -1.95 0.87 1.10
CA PRO A 106 -1.50 0.79 2.48
C PRO A 106 -0.04 0.33 2.58
N PRO A 107 0.77 0.88 3.47
CA PRO A 107 2.17 0.46 3.62
C PRO A 107 2.31 -1.01 4.02
N ASP A 108 1.26 -1.57 4.60
CA ASP A 108 1.20 -2.97 5.02
C ASP A 108 1.19 -3.96 3.85
N THR A 109 0.85 -3.50 2.63
CA THR A 109 0.93 -4.32 1.41
C THR A 109 2.34 -4.77 1.08
N ARG A 110 3.37 -4.21 1.74
CA ARG A 110 4.75 -4.72 1.72
C ARG A 110 4.88 -6.19 2.15
N HIS A 111 3.91 -6.72 2.91
CA HIS A 111 3.90 -8.14 3.31
C HIS A 111 3.61 -9.11 2.16
N VAL A 112 3.12 -8.60 1.05
CA VAL A 112 2.78 -9.36 -0.16
C VAL A 112 3.37 -8.71 -1.41
N ASP A 113 4.52 -8.08 -1.26
CA ASP A 113 5.29 -7.44 -2.34
C ASP A 113 4.46 -6.45 -3.17
N TYR A 114 3.45 -5.82 -2.53
CA TYR A 114 2.45 -4.94 -3.17
C TYR A 114 1.60 -5.61 -4.26
N GLU A 115 1.65 -6.93 -4.36
CA GLU A 115 0.82 -7.70 -5.29
C GLU A 115 -0.54 -8.01 -4.66
N VAL A 116 -1.46 -7.08 -4.81
CA VAL A 116 -2.80 -7.18 -4.25
C VAL A 116 -3.87 -7.00 -5.33
N ILE A 117 -5.00 -7.65 -5.15
CA ILE A 117 -6.17 -7.43 -5.99
C ILE A 117 -6.99 -6.30 -5.37
N PRO A 118 -7.18 -5.16 -6.06
CA PRO A 118 -7.95 -4.05 -5.53
C PRO A 118 -9.44 -4.23 -5.79
N VAL A 119 -10.25 -4.03 -4.77
CA VAL A 119 -11.71 -3.90 -4.88
C VAL A 119 -12.13 -2.62 -4.18
N ILE A 120 -12.71 -1.68 -4.90
CA ILE A 120 -13.10 -0.40 -4.34
C ILE A 120 -14.47 -0.51 -3.70
N VAL A 121 -14.53 -0.32 -2.38
CA VAL A 121 -15.77 -0.39 -1.59
C VAL A 121 -16.38 0.97 -1.31
N ALA A 122 -15.59 2.04 -1.40
CA ALA A 122 -16.06 3.40 -1.24
C ALA A 122 -15.21 4.39 -2.05
N ASP A 123 -15.81 5.47 -2.49
CA ASP A 123 -15.17 6.61 -3.14
C ASP A 123 -15.06 7.77 -2.15
N GLY A 124 -14.13 8.70 -2.40
CA GLY A 124 -13.95 9.90 -1.59
C GLY A 124 -13.34 9.65 -0.21
N CYS A 125 -13.38 10.68 0.63
CA CYS A 125 -12.85 10.65 2.00
C CYS A 125 -13.59 11.69 2.85
N SER A 126 -13.90 11.34 4.10
CA SER A 126 -14.55 12.24 5.06
C SER A 126 -13.64 13.41 5.50
N PHE A 127 -12.33 13.30 5.29
CA PHE A 127 -11.35 14.31 5.63
C PHE A 127 -10.82 15.02 4.38
N ASN A 128 -10.75 16.34 4.42
CA ASN A 128 -10.13 17.14 3.38
C ASN A 128 -8.80 17.73 3.87
N CYS A 129 -7.88 16.87 4.30
CA CYS A 129 -6.59 17.27 4.86
C CYS A 129 -5.78 18.11 3.88
N GLY A 130 -5.16 19.20 4.36
CA GLY A 130 -4.42 20.14 3.51
C GLY A 130 -3.15 19.56 2.89
N PHE A 131 -2.52 18.59 3.54
CA PHE A 131 -1.30 17.95 3.09
C PHE A 131 -1.54 16.79 2.12
N CYS A 132 -2.76 16.22 2.08
CA CYS A 132 -3.06 15.04 1.29
C CYS A 132 -3.02 15.33 -0.21
N ARG A 133 -2.13 14.66 -0.91
CA ARG A 133 -1.97 14.80 -2.38
C ARG A 133 -2.78 13.80 -3.19
N VAL A 134 -3.36 12.81 -2.52
CA VAL A 134 -4.18 11.76 -3.16
C VAL A 134 -5.68 11.97 -2.95
N LYS A 135 -6.06 13.08 -2.32
CA LYS A 135 -7.48 13.41 -2.11
C LYS A 135 -8.19 13.61 -3.45
N THR A 136 -9.39 13.09 -3.53
CA THR A 136 -10.23 13.20 -4.73
C THR A 136 -11.05 14.49 -4.78
N GLY A 137 -11.19 15.19 -3.65
CA GLY A 137 -12.12 16.32 -3.50
C GLY A 137 -13.60 15.89 -3.47
N GLN A 138 -13.86 14.59 -3.39
CA GLN A 138 -15.21 14.02 -3.29
C GLN A 138 -15.51 13.64 -1.85
N ASP A 139 -16.75 13.78 -1.46
CA ASP A 139 -17.25 13.28 -0.19
C ASP A 139 -17.24 11.75 -0.17
N PHE A 140 -17.16 11.20 1.03
CA PHE A 140 -17.21 9.75 1.20
C PHE A 140 -18.55 9.17 0.74
N ALA A 141 -18.50 8.18 -0.15
CA ALA A 141 -19.68 7.48 -0.66
C ALA A 141 -19.41 5.98 -0.75
N PRO A 142 -20.10 5.12 0.04
CA PRO A 142 -19.97 3.68 -0.10
C PRO A 142 -20.56 3.20 -1.42
N ARG A 143 -19.90 2.21 -2.05
CA ARG A 143 -20.42 1.58 -3.26
C ARG A 143 -21.46 0.52 -2.92
N THR A 144 -22.36 0.26 -3.85
CA THR A 144 -23.38 -0.77 -3.66
C THR A 144 -22.76 -2.17 -3.74
N GLN A 145 -23.38 -3.14 -3.06
CA GLN A 145 -22.98 -4.56 -3.16
C GLN A 145 -23.01 -5.06 -4.62
N ARG A 146 -23.96 -4.58 -5.44
CA ARG A 146 -24.02 -4.89 -6.88
C ARG A 146 -22.78 -4.39 -7.63
N ASN A 147 -22.29 -3.20 -7.32
CA ASN A 147 -21.08 -2.67 -7.94
C ASN A 147 -19.86 -3.50 -7.50
N ILE A 148 -19.73 -3.79 -6.22
CA ILE A 148 -18.61 -4.56 -5.67
C ILE A 148 -18.53 -5.97 -6.28
N ILE A 149 -19.65 -6.69 -6.35
CA ILE A 149 -19.65 -8.02 -6.96
C ILE A 149 -19.36 -7.96 -8.47
N GLY A 150 -19.78 -6.90 -9.14
CA GLY A 150 -19.44 -6.63 -10.53
C GLY A 150 -17.94 -6.45 -10.73
N GLN A 151 -17.28 -5.65 -9.87
CA GLN A 151 -15.83 -5.51 -9.89
C GLN A 151 -15.11 -6.84 -9.66
N ILE A 152 -15.52 -7.60 -8.63
CA ILE A 152 -14.87 -8.88 -8.28
C ILE A 152 -14.95 -9.87 -9.46
N LYS A 153 -16.11 -10.00 -10.11
CA LYS A 153 -16.27 -10.86 -11.29
C LYS A 153 -15.41 -10.41 -12.47
N ALA A 154 -15.41 -9.11 -12.76
CA ALA A 154 -14.62 -8.56 -13.85
C ALA A 154 -13.09 -8.69 -13.57
N LEU A 155 -12.67 -8.55 -12.32
CA LEU A 155 -11.28 -8.80 -11.91
C LEU A 155 -10.91 -10.28 -12.02
N LYS A 156 -11.82 -11.22 -11.69
CA LYS A 156 -11.59 -12.65 -11.94
C LYS A 156 -11.32 -12.91 -13.42
N ASP A 157 -12.13 -12.34 -14.29
CA ASP A 157 -11.97 -12.47 -15.75
C ASP A 157 -10.72 -11.78 -16.28
N PHE A 158 -10.26 -10.73 -15.61
CA PHE A 158 -9.03 -10.01 -15.93
C PHE A 158 -7.77 -10.79 -15.57
N TYR A 159 -7.69 -11.30 -14.34
CA TYR A 159 -6.52 -12.04 -13.84
C TYR A 159 -6.49 -13.48 -14.35
N LYS A 160 -7.66 -14.12 -14.53
CA LYS A 160 -7.79 -15.51 -15.04
C LYS A 160 -6.92 -16.48 -14.24
N GLN A 161 -6.04 -17.19 -14.95
CA GLN A 161 -5.13 -18.17 -14.35
C GLN A 161 -4.07 -17.55 -13.45
N ASP A 162 -3.76 -16.26 -13.62
CA ASP A 162 -2.79 -15.55 -12.76
C ASP A 162 -3.30 -15.44 -11.31
N LEU A 163 -4.61 -15.60 -11.05
CA LEU A 163 -5.18 -15.61 -9.70
C LEU A 163 -4.53 -16.63 -8.77
N CYS A 164 -4.00 -17.75 -9.29
CA CYS A 164 -3.29 -18.72 -8.46
C CYS A 164 -2.01 -18.17 -7.82
N ASN A 165 -1.52 -17.03 -8.28
CA ASN A 165 -0.35 -16.34 -7.74
C ASN A 165 -0.71 -15.14 -6.86
N TYR A 166 -1.99 -14.94 -6.55
CA TYR A 166 -2.48 -13.88 -5.67
C TYR A 166 -3.16 -14.48 -4.44
N ASN A 167 -2.93 -13.88 -3.29
CA ASN A 167 -3.61 -14.22 -2.03
C ASN A 167 -3.96 -12.97 -1.22
N ALA A 168 -3.91 -11.79 -1.83
CA ALA A 168 -4.08 -10.53 -1.15
C ALA A 168 -5.17 -9.66 -1.78
N LEU A 169 -5.99 -9.07 -0.91
CA LEU A 169 -7.09 -8.18 -1.24
C LEU A 169 -6.86 -6.81 -0.62
N PHE A 170 -6.97 -5.76 -1.42
CA PHE A 170 -7.07 -4.39 -0.92
C PHE A 170 -8.51 -3.88 -1.07
N LEU A 171 -9.18 -3.61 0.05
CA LEU A 171 -10.45 -2.91 0.04
C LEU A 171 -10.21 -1.40 0.07
N GLY A 172 -10.39 -0.77 -1.08
CA GLY A 172 -10.12 0.65 -1.29
C GLY A 172 -11.36 1.54 -1.10
N GLN A 173 -11.17 2.83 -1.03
CA GLN A 173 -9.97 3.57 -1.34
C GLN A 173 -9.32 4.20 -0.08
N HIS A 174 -9.76 5.36 0.39
CA HIS A 174 -9.01 6.13 1.39
C HIS A 174 -9.47 5.91 2.84
N ASP A 175 -10.72 5.56 3.05
CA ASP A 175 -11.32 5.30 4.36
C ASP A 175 -12.33 4.16 4.26
N ALA A 176 -11.86 3.02 3.75
CA ALA A 176 -12.71 1.84 3.56
C ALA A 176 -13.35 1.37 4.88
N LEU A 177 -12.66 1.56 6.01
CA LEU A 177 -13.20 1.21 7.32
C LEU A 177 -14.52 1.92 7.63
N TYR A 178 -14.72 3.15 7.10
CA TYR A 178 -15.96 3.90 7.28
C TYR A 178 -17.15 3.32 6.51
N ALA A 179 -16.92 2.42 5.54
CA ALA A 179 -17.98 1.75 4.79
C ALA A 179 -18.85 0.80 5.67
N GLY A 180 -18.36 0.46 6.84
CA GLY A 180 -19.10 -0.32 7.84
C GLY A 180 -18.99 -1.83 7.68
N GLN A 181 -19.44 -2.52 8.72
CA GLN A 181 -19.26 -3.96 8.89
C GLN A 181 -19.88 -4.76 7.73
N GLU A 182 -21.15 -4.53 7.42
CA GLU A 182 -21.89 -5.32 6.43
C GLU A 182 -21.20 -5.31 5.06
N LEU A 183 -20.78 -4.12 4.61
CA LEU A 183 -20.18 -3.97 3.29
C LEU A 183 -18.77 -4.56 3.22
N LEU A 184 -17.97 -4.40 4.27
CA LEU A 184 -16.62 -4.96 4.34
C LEU A 184 -16.64 -6.49 4.40
N GLU A 185 -17.53 -7.08 5.21
CA GLU A 185 -17.71 -8.53 5.26
C GLU A 185 -18.19 -9.09 3.92
N PHE A 186 -19.18 -8.43 3.31
CA PHE A 186 -19.69 -8.82 1.99
C PHE A 186 -18.57 -8.82 0.96
N ALA A 187 -17.79 -7.74 0.87
CA ALA A 187 -16.71 -7.62 -0.10
C ALA A 187 -15.61 -8.67 0.14
N ALA A 188 -15.18 -8.83 1.39
CA ALA A 188 -14.11 -9.76 1.74
C ALA A 188 -14.49 -11.24 1.47
N ARG A 189 -15.70 -11.67 1.89
CA ARG A 189 -16.18 -13.04 1.66
C ARG A 189 -16.31 -13.36 0.19
N ASN A 190 -16.99 -12.50 -0.57
CA ASN A 190 -17.18 -12.73 -2.02
C ASN A 190 -15.85 -12.71 -2.78
N ALA A 191 -14.90 -11.83 -2.40
CA ALA A 191 -13.59 -11.82 -3.01
C ALA A 191 -12.81 -13.10 -2.71
N TYR A 192 -12.82 -13.58 -1.45
CA TYR A 192 -12.15 -14.82 -1.08
C TYR A 192 -12.64 -16.02 -1.89
N GLU A 193 -13.97 -16.16 -2.01
CA GLU A 193 -14.60 -17.27 -2.73
C GLU A 193 -14.39 -17.16 -4.25
N ILE A 194 -14.65 -16.00 -4.83
CA ILE A 194 -14.63 -15.81 -6.29
C ILE A 194 -13.19 -15.84 -6.84
N PHE A 195 -12.22 -15.27 -6.11
CA PHE A 195 -10.80 -15.34 -6.48
C PHE A 195 -10.15 -16.67 -6.11
N GLU A 196 -10.87 -17.54 -5.41
CA GLU A 196 -10.40 -18.87 -5.02
C GLU A 196 -9.09 -18.83 -4.22
N PHE A 197 -8.95 -17.87 -3.28
CA PHE A 197 -7.72 -17.67 -2.50
C PHE A 197 -7.27 -18.93 -1.74
N GLU A 198 -8.19 -19.84 -1.42
CA GLU A 198 -7.86 -21.15 -0.86
C GLU A 198 -6.98 -22.00 -1.78
N ARG A 199 -7.08 -21.77 -3.09
CA ARG A 199 -6.32 -22.50 -4.12
C ARG A 199 -5.07 -21.76 -4.59
N SER A 200 -4.74 -20.63 -3.97
CA SER A 200 -3.52 -19.90 -4.29
C SER A 200 -2.27 -20.74 -4.03
N ASN A 201 -1.27 -20.56 -4.87
CA ASN A 201 0.08 -21.11 -4.65
C ASN A 201 0.76 -20.47 -3.41
N LEU A 202 0.27 -19.31 -2.98
CA LEU A 202 0.78 -18.57 -1.83
C LEU A 202 0.01 -18.96 -0.57
N ARG A 203 0.71 -19.06 0.57
CA ARG A 203 0.10 -19.44 1.84
C ARG A 203 -0.58 -18.27 2.52
N GLY A 204 -1.76 -18.54 3.11
CA GLY A 204 -2.57 -17.57 3.82
C GLY A 204 -3.32 -16.64 2.85
N ALA A 205 -4.21 -15.85 3.41
CA ALA A 205 -4.88 -14.78 2.68
C ALA A 205 -4.76 -13.47 3.47
N TRP A 206 -4.60 -12.35 2.76
CA TRP A 206 -4.30 -11.06 3.35
C TRP A 206 -5.36 -10.05 2.94
N LEU A 207 -5.80 -9.25 3.89
CA LEU A 207 -6.76 -8.18 3.67
C LEU A 207 -6.16 -6.86 4.14
N PHE A 208 -6.15 -5.87 3.26
CA PHE A 208 -5.63 -4.54 3.54
C PHE A 208 -6.70 -3.49 3.34
N LEU A 209 -6.77 -2.52 4.24
CA LEU A 209 -7.65 -1.37 4.10
C LEU A 209 -7.10 -0.15 4.85
N PHE A 210 -7.54 1.01 4.41
CA PHE A 210 -7.33 2.26 5.14
C PHE A 210 -8.51 2.56 6.05
N GLY A 211 -8.21 3.25 7.15
CA GLY A 211 -9.20 3.90 7.98
C GLY A 211 -8.72 5.27 8.44
N SER A 212 -9.67 6.08 8.85
CA SER A 212 -9.42 7.34 9.55
C SER A 212 -9.47 7.15 11.07
N VAL A 213 -9.04 8.17 11.80
CA VAL A 213 -9.21 8.22 13.26
C VAL A 213 -10.68 8.06 13.63
N ASP A 214 -11.56 8.80 12.93
CA ASP A 214 -13.00 8.77 13.18
C ASP A 214 -13.62 7.41 12.88
N SER A 215 -13.27 6.80 11.75
CA SER A 215 -13.78 5.47 11.40
C SER A 215 -13.32 4.43 12.41
N LEU A 216 -12.05 4.49 12.85
CA LEU A 216 -11.56 3.60 13.88
C LEU A 216 -12.34 3.75 15.19
N LEU A 217 -12.53 4.99 15.68
CA LEU A 217 -13.20 5.24 16.95
C LEU A 217 -14.69 4.88 16.93
N LYS A 218 -15.37 5.16 15.82
CA LYS A 218 -16.80 4.84 15.63
C LYS A 218 -17.05 3.34 15.39
N THR A 219 -16.05 2.60 14.93
CA THR A 219 -16.19 1.16 14.67
C THR A 219 -16.39 0.38 15.95
N GLY A 220 -17.48 -0.37 16.01
CA GLY A 220 -17.80 -1.26 17.11
C GLY A 220 -16.94 -2.54 17.10
N ASP A 221 -16.88 -3.19 18.25
CA ASP A 221 -16.14 -4.45 18.46
C ASP A 221 -16.62 -5.60 17.55
N SER A 222 -17.89 -5.55 17.13
CA SER A 222 -18.49 -6.55 16.23
C SER A 222 -17.77 -6.66 14.90
N LEU A 223 -17.32 -5.53 14.29
CA LEU A 223 -16.57 -5.57 13.05
C LEU A 223 -15.23 -6.29 13.24
N PHE A 224 -14.49 -5.98 14.30
CA PHE A 224 -13.19 -6.63 14.54
C PHE A 224 -13.35 -8.13 14.83
N LYS A 225 -14.38 -8.53 15.57
CA LYS A 225 -14.72 -9.95 15.76
C LYS A 225 -15.02 -10.63 14.44
N SER A 226 -15.80 -9.99 13.59
CA SER A 226 -16.13 -10.53 12.27
C SER A 226 -14.88 -10.65 11.38
N LEU A 227 -14.09 -9.59 11.23
CA LEU A 227 -12.85 -9.63 10.45
C LEU A 227 -11.88 -10.71 10.97
N ASN A 228 -11.76 -10.85 12.29
CA ASN A 228 -10.90 -11.88 12.89
C ASN A 228 -11.40 -13.32 12.63
N SER A 229 -12.68 -13.50 12.33
CA SER A 229 -13.28 -14.79 11.97
C SER A 229 -13.11 -15.14 10.48
N LEU A 230 -12.78 -14.17 9.65
CA LEU A 230 -12.55 -14.39 8.23
C LEU A 230 -11.23 -15.17 8.00
N PRO A 231 -11.07 -15.81 6.84
CA PRO A 231 -9.85 -16.53 6.48
C PRO A 231 -8.69 -15.60 6.06
N PHE A 232 -8.67 -14.37 6.60
CA PHE A 232 -7.66 -13.35 6.29
C PHE A 232 -6.84 -12.98 7.52
N PHE A 233 -5.57 -12.65 7.28
CA PHE A 233 -4.82 -11.74 8.12
C PHE A 233 -5.14 -10.31 7.67
N THR A 234 -5.70 -9.50 8.55
CA THR A 234 -6.25 -8.18 8.20
C THR A 234 -5.37 -7.06 8.74
N TYR A 235 -4.95 -6.17 7.86
CA TYR A 235 -4.22 -4.96 8.20
C TYR A 235 -5.11 -3.74 7.97
N ILE A 236 -5.22 -2.90 9.00
CA ILE A 236 -5.99 -1.65 8.96
C ILE A 236 -5.04 -0.50 9.24
N ASN A 237 -4.73 0.28 8.22
CA ASN A 237 -3.79 1.39 8.34
C ASN A 237 -4.52 2.70 8.63
N ILE A 238 -4.17 3.35 9.75
CA ILE A 238 -4.83 4.58 10.23
C ILE A 238 -3.91 5.78 10.10
N GLY A 239 -4.38 6.83 9.46
CA GLY A 239 -3.67 8.10 9.40
C GLY A 239 -3.81 8.89 10.72
N LEU A 240 -2.90 8.74 11.65
CA LEU A 240 -2.82 9.57 12.86
C LEU A 240 -2.13 10.92 12.60
N GLU A 241 -1.10 10.90 11.82
CA GLU A 241 -0.25 11.99 11.33
C GLU A 241 0.59 12.67 12.43
N SER A 242 0.00 13.07 13.54
CA SER A 242 0.70 13.72 14.67
C SER A 242 -0.15 13.72 15.93
N ALA A 243 0.49 13.74 17.08
CA ALA A 243 -0.13 14.08 18.37
C ALA A 243 0.33 15.46 18.91
N ASP A 244 0.84 16.32 18.04
CA ASP A 244 1.19 17.70 18.33
C ASP A 244 0.16 18.66 17.71
N PRO A 245 -0.47 19.55 18.51
CA PRO A 245 -1.54 20.42 18.01
C PRO A 245 -1.05 21.41 16.95
N ALA A 246 0.17 21.90 17.07
CA ALA A 246 0.76 22.80 16.07
C ALA A 246 0.97 22.09 14.73
N THR A 247 1.42 20.84 14.77
CA THR A 247 1.59 20.02 13.57
C THR A 247 0.23 19.71 12.91
N LEU A 248 -0.78 19.30 13.68
CA LEU A 248 -2.12 19.04 13.13
C LEU A 248 -2.71 20.29 12.46
N ALA A 249 -2.48 21.47 13.05
CA ALA A 249 -2.89 22.75 12.45
C ALA A 249 -2.17 23.03 11.12
N VAL A 250 -0.86 22.83 11.05
CA VAL A 250 -0.06 22.98 9.82
C VAL A 250 -0.54 22.03 8.72
N LEU A 251 -0.88 20.79 9.08
CA LEU A 251 -1.40 19.79 8.18
C LEU A 251 -2.86 20.05 7.75
N LYS A 252 -3.53 20.99 8.43
CA LYS A 252 -4.98 21.21 8.30
C LYS A 252 -5.76 19.90 8.47
N LYS A 253 -5.36 19.09 9.46
CA LYS A 253 -6.08 17.88 9.83
C LYS A 253 -7.06 18.22 10.95
N PRO A 254 -8.38 18.12 10.73
CA PRO A 254 -9.39 18.64 11.65
C PRO A 254 -9.70 17.65 12.79
N ILE A 255 -8.67 17.27 13.57
CA ILE A 255 -8.81 16.38 14.73
C ILE A 255 -8.09 16.94 15.94
N ALA A 256 -8.61 16.66 17.13
CA ALA A 256 -7.96 17.02 18.39
C ALA A 256 -6.89 16.00 18.78
N VAL A 257 -5.90 16.43 19.56
CA VAL A 257 -4.82 15.57 20.04
C VAL A 257 -5.36 14.42 20.91
N GLU A 258 -6.35 14.72 21.73
CA GLU A 258 -7.03 13.74 22.60
C GLU A 258 -7.63 12.60 21.79
N THR A 259 -8.25 12.93 20.64
CA THR A 259 -8.82 11.97 19.71
C THR A 259 -7.74 11.08 19.06
N VAL A 260 -6.57 11.66 18.75
CA VAL A 260 -5.41 10.88 18.25
C VAL A 260 -4.93 9.90 19.31
N ILE A 261 -4.82 10.34 20.58
CA ILE A 261 -4.39 9.50 21.70
C ILE A 261 -5.38 8.37 21.94
N GLU A 262 -6.68 8.67 21.89
CA GLU A 262 -7.75 7.68 22.02
C GLU A 262 -7.67 6.62 20.91
N ALA A 263 -7.51 7.05 19.65
CA ALA A 263 -7.36 6.15 18.51
C ALA A 263 -6.10 5.28 18.62
N PHE A 264 -4.99 5.85 19.07
CA PHE A 264 -3.76 5.09 19.32
C PHE A 264 -3.95 4.05 20.41
N THR A 265 -4.64 4.39 21.49
CA THR A 265 -4.96 3.45 22.59
C THR A 265 -5.87 2.32 22.10
N LYS A 266 -6.90 2.65 21.31
CA LYS A 266 -7.80 1.67 20.69
C LYS A 266 -7.05 0.75 19.72
N MET A 267 -6.12 1.28 18.93
CA MET A 267 -5.23 0.50 18.06
C MET A 267 -4.47 -0.58 18.86
N LEU A 268 -3.84 -0.21 19.97
CA LEU A 268 -3.10 -1.14 20.82
C LEU A 268 -4.02 -2.21 21.44
N ASP A 269 -5.22 -1.82 21.88
CA ASP A 269 -6.20 -2.76 22.43
C ASP A 269 -6.67 -3.79 21.39
N ILE A 270 -7.00 -3.35 20.18
CA ILE A 270 -7.38 -4.24 19.08
C ILE A 270 -6.24 -5.23 18.77
N ASN A 271 -5.02 -4.74 18.65
CA ASN A 271 -3.85 -5.56 18.35
C ASN A 271 -3.56 -6.62 19.42
N ARG A 272 -3.89 -6.33 20.67
CA ARG A 272 -3.77 -7.28 21.77
C ARG A 272 -4.88 -8.34 21.76
N ARG A 273 -6.11 -7.94 21.39
CA ARG A 273 -7.30 -8.80 21.51
C ARG A 273 -7.52 -9.72 20.32
N TYR A 274 -7.07 -9.34 19.14
CA TYR A 274 -7.35 -10.06 17.90
C TYR A 274 -6.08 -10.59 17.26
N GLU A 275 -6.01 -11.90 17.09
CA GLU A 275 -4.82 -12.56 16.55
C GLU A 275 -4.58 -12.23 15.09
N LYS A 276 -5.63 -12.28 14.26
CA LYS A 276 -5.57 -12.08 12.81
C LYS A 276 -5.75 -10.62 12.37
N ILE A 277 -5.78 -9.68 13.30
CA ILE A 277 -5.89 -8.25 12.96
C ILE A 277 -4.65 -7.53 13.45
N GLU A 278 -4.11 -6.66 12.60
CA GLU A 278 -3.15 -5.64 12.98
C GLU A 278 -3.65 -4.27 12.52
N VAL A 279 -3.86 -3.37 13.47
CA VAL A 279 -4.07 -1.96 13.20
C VAL A 279 -2.73 -1.26 13.26
N THR A 280 -2.38 -0.55 12.20
CA THR A 280 -1.12 0.18 12.05
C THR A 280 -1.38 1.67 11.94
N ALA A 281 -0.36 2.50 12.12
CA ALA A 281 -0.56 3.95 12.10
C ALA A 281 0.48 4.68 11.26
N ASN A 282 0.02 5.69 10.51
CA ASN A 282 0.87 6.62 9.80
C ASN A 282 1.07 7.90 10.61
N PHE A 283 2.33 8.37 10.65
CA PHE A 283 2.71 9.68 11.12
C PHE A 283 3.48 10.41 10.03
N VAL A 284 3.25 11.70 9.90
CA VAL A 284 4.11 12.52 9.04
C VAL A 284 5.51 12.59 9.60
N PHE A 285 6.49 12.86 8.75
CA PHE A 285 7.87 12.91 9.14
C PHE A 285 8.64 13.93 8.28
N GLY A 286 9.53 14.71 8.92
CA GLY A 286 10.33 15.71 8.20
C GLY A 286 10.93 16.75 9.12
N GLY A 287 11.91 17.52 8.61
CA GLY A 287 12.65 18.51 9.37
C GLY A 287 11.93 19.84 9.60
N ASP A 288 10.94 20.12 8.75
CA ASP A 288 10.20 21.40 8.77
C ASP A 288 8.92 21.37 9.62
N LEU A 289 8.69 20.27 10.34
CA LEU A 289 7.55 20.13 11.24
C LEU A 289 7.81 20.88 12.57
N PRO A 290 6.78 21.36 13.24
CA PRO A 290 6.89 21.97 14.58
C PRO A 290 7.68 21.07 15.55
N GLN A 291 8.47 21.70 16.43
CA GLN A 291 9.36 20.96 17.36
C GLN A 291 8.61 19.97 18.26
N GLY A 292 7.36 20.28 18.62
CA GLY A 292 6.51 19.41 19.44
C GLY A 292 6.17 18.07 18.78
N HIS A 293 6.27 17.98 17.44
CA HIS A 293 5.91 16.77 16.71
C HIS A 293 6.75 15.55 17.08
N LEU A 294 8.08 15.70 17.06
CA LEU A 294 8.99 14.58 17.39
C LEU A 294 8.84 14.18 18.87
N PHE A 295 8.66 15.16 19.75
CA PHE A 295 8.42 14.89 21.17
C PHE A 295 7.12 14.10 21.37
N SER A 296 6.02 14.54 20.77
CA SER A 296 4.70 13.87 20.87
C SER A 296 4.73 12.47 20.27
N LEU A 297 5.47 12.26 19.19
CA LEU A 297 5.66 10.95 18.58
C LEU A 297 6.40 9.98 19.53
N CYS A 298 7.51 10.44 20.14
CA CYS A 298 8.25 9.66 21.16
C CYS A 298 7.40 9.41 22.40
N GLU A 299 6.59 10.35 22.82
CA GLU A 299 5.66 10.18 23.93
C GLU A 299 4.70 9.04 23.69
N LEU A 300 4.06 8.98 22.50
CA LEU A 300 3.14 7.90 22.14
C LEU A 300 3.86 6.55 21.94
N THR A 301 4.93 6.54 21.15
CA THR A 301 5.53 5.28 20.67
C THR A 301 6.53 4.67 21.65
N ARG A 302 6.91 5.39 22.71
CA ARG A 302 7.86 4.94 23.74
C ARG A 302 7.36 5.14 25.15
N ASN A 303 7.15 6.41 25.58
CA ASN A 303 7.02 6.73 27.01
C ASN A 303 5.71 6.20 27.61
N ARG A 304 4.62 6.18 26.84
CA ARG A 304 3.34 5.60 27.25
C ARG A 304 3.27 4.08 27.18
N LEU A 305 4.28 3.42 26.63
CA LEU A 305 4.30 1.98 26.47
C LEU A 305 5.16 1.34 27.57
N SER A 306 4.68 0.25 28.15
CA SER A 306 5.38 -0.46 29.24
C SER A 306 6.43 -1.45 28.73
N HIS A 307 6.25 -1.97 27.51
CA HIS A 307 7.12 -2.98 26.91
C HIS A 307 7.19 -2.82 25.39
N PHE A 308 8.01 -3.63 24.73
CA PHE A 308 8.04 -3.71 23.28
C PHE A 308 6.85 -4.52 22.76
N TYR A 309 6.26 -4.05 21.68
CA TYR A 309 5.14 -4.67 20.99
C TYR A 309 5.62 -5.27 19.66
N ASN A 310 5.03 -6.39 19.28
CA ASN A 310 5.29 -7.05 17.98
C ASN A 310 4.22 -6.74 16.92
N LYS A 311 3.15 -6.05 17.31
CA LYS A 311 2.06 -5.57 16.46
C LYS A 311 1.84 -4.06 16.65
N GLY A 312 1.19 -3.43 15.69
CA GLY A 312 0.91 -2.01 15.71
C GLY A 312 2.03 -1.20 15.06
N ALA A 313 2.46 -1.64 13.89
CA ALA A 313 3.53 -0.97 13.17
C ALA A 313 3.24 0.52 12.94
N ILE A 314 4.29 1.33 13.12
CA ILE A 314 4.27 2.77 12.87
C ILE A 314 4.99 3.05 11.55
N TYR A 315 4.33 3.78 10.68
CA TYR A 315 4.88 4.21 9.40
C TYR A 315 5.14 5.70 9.41
N LEU A 316 6.37 6.09 9.17
CA LEU A 316 6.80 7.48 9.10
C LEU A 316 6.78 7.93 7.64
N SER A 317 5.81 8.79 7.30
CA SER A 317 5.61 9.31 5.95
C SER A 317 6.37 10.62 5.77
N PRO A 318 7.42 10.66 4.94
CA PRO A 318 8.18 11.88 4.71
C PRO A 318 7.30 12.95 4.07
N LEU A 319 7.17 14.10 4.72
CA LEU A 319 6.44 15.25 4.21
C LEU A 319 7.41 16.18 3.48
N ILE A 320 7.32 16.20 2.15
CA ILE A 320 8.11 17.11 1.32
C ILE A 320 7.18 18.15 0.71
N ASP A 321 7.37 19.40 1.12
CA ASP A 321 6.68 20.52 0.49
C ASP A 321 7.46 20.99 -0.75
N GLY A 322 6.80 20.97 -1.91
CA GLY A 322 7.42 21.31 -3.21
C GLY A 322 7.70 22.80 -3.43
N LYS A 323 7.38 23.67 -2.45
CA LYS A 323 7.51 25.12 -2.57
C LYS A 323 8.40 25.69 -1.46
N ASN A 324 9.62 26.07 -1.83
CA ASN A 324 10.49 27.03 -1.10
C ASN A 324 11.07 26.65 0.27
N ARG A 325 11.17 25.37 0.67
CA ARG A 325 11.90 25.04 1.90
C ARG A 325 13.25 24.41 1.59
N LYS A 326 14.28 24.71 2.42
CA LYS A 326 15.56 24.02 2.38
C LYS A 326 15.28 22.52 2.45
N ARG A 327 15.58 21.79 1.38
CA ARG A 327 15.45 20.33 1.39
C ARG A 327 16.38 19.79 2.46
N GLU A 328 15.79 19.13 3.43
CA GLU A 328 16.56 18.27 4.32
C GLU A 328 17.29 17.24 3.47
N THR A 329 18.56 17.02 3.75
CA THR A 329 19.29 16.04 2.98
C THR A 329 18.76 14.64 3.23
N LYS A 330 18.80 13.78 2.22
CA LYS A 330 18.46 12.34 2.32
C LYS A 330 19.09 11.71 3.58
N ARG A 331 20.35 12.05 3.85
CA ARG A 331 21.10 11.53 4.99
C ARG A 331 20.51 11.99 6.33
N GLU A 332 20.05 13.22 6.44
CA GLU A 332 19.44 13.77 7.65
C GLU A 332 18.09 13.11 7.93
N ILE A 333 17.27 12.94 6.90
CA ILE A 333 15.98 12.25 7.03
C ILE A 333 16.17 10.81 7.51
N LEU A 334 17.12 10.08 6.91
CA LEU A 334 17.42 8.71 7.32
C LEU A 334 18.01 8.63 8.73
N ARG A 335 18.85 9.61 9.12
CA ARG A 335 19.39 9.70 10.48
C ARG A 335 18.27 9.88 11.50
N LYS A 336 17.38 10.86 11.28
CA LYS A 336 16.22 11.11 12.16
C LYS A 336 15.27 9.92 12.21
N PHE A 337 15.04 9.29 11.08
CA PHE A 337 14.24 8.04 11.03
C PHE A 337 14.84 6.97 11.93
N ASN A 338 16.15 6.72 11.84
CA ASN A 338 16.83 5.73 12.66
C ASN A 338 16.78 6.08 14.15
N GLU A 339 16.85 7.36 14.51
CA GLU A 339 16.68 7.83 15.90
C GLU A 339 15.28 7.47 16.43
N VAL A 340 14.22 7.80 15.68
CA VAL A 340 12.86 7.45 16.08
C VAL A 340 12.67 5.94 16.15
N LYS A 341 13.14 5.20 15.15
CA LYS A 341 13.05 3.74 15.11
C LYS A 341 13.72 3.08 16.32
N THR A 342 14.90 3.58 16.72
CA THR A 342 15.64 3.06 17.88
C THR A 342 14.93 3.35 19.19
N LEU A 343 14.24 4.48 19.28
CA LEU A 343 13.53 4.89 20.50
C LEU A 343 12.15 4.24 20.63
N SER A 344 11.50 3.91 19.52
CA SER A 344 10.15 3.33 19.51
C SER A 344 10.10 1.94 20.15
N ARG A 345 9.04 1.66 20.88
CA ARG A 345 8.67 0.32 21.38
C ARG A 345 7.71 -0.43 20.46
N LEU A 346 7.40 0.15 19.30
CA LEU A 346 6.60 -0.44 18.24
C LEU A 346 7.48 -0.66 16.99
N PRO A 347 7.18 -1.66 16.16
CA PRO A 347 7.83 -1.79 14.85
C PRO A 347 7.67 -0.49 14.07
N THR A 348 8.78 0.08 13.60
CA THR A 348 8.77 1.41 12.96
C THR A 348 9.46 1.34 11.61
N PHE A 349 8.75 1.79 10.58
CA PHE A 349 9.16 1.74 9.18
C PHE A 349 9.02 3.12 8.53
N ILE A 350 9.76 3.34 7.46
CA ILE A 350 9.52 4.50 6.59
C ILE A 350 8.40 4.14 5.59
N TYR A 351 7.47 5.07 5.40
CA TYR A 351 6.40 4.88 4.44
C TYR A 351 6.73 5.55 3.11
N LEU A 352 6.93 4.74 2.10
CA LEU A 352 7.05 5.20 0.72
C LEU A 352 5.74 4.89 0.01
N ILE A 353 5.23 5.90 -0.68
CA ILE A 353 3.93 5.76 -1.35
C ILE A 353 4.06 4.80 -2.53
N GLN A 354 3.27 3.76 -2.50
CA GLN A 354 3.11 2.79 -3.59
C GLN A 354 1.71 2.92 -4.19
N ARG A 355 1.60 2.58 -5.45
CA ARG A 355 0.34 2.54 -6.20
C ARG A 355 0.33 1.38 -7.18
N LEU A 356 -0.85 0.97 -7.56
CA LEU A 356 -1.05 0.00 -8.63
C LEU A 356 -0.89 0.61 -10.01
#